data_34aa072b20d0ffe5db7df127d623a7f9
#
_entry.id   34aa072b20d0ffe5db7df127d623a7f9
#
_cell.length_a   1.000
_cell.length_b   1.000
_cell.length_c   1.000
_cell.angle_alpha   90.00
_cell.angle_beta   90.00
_cell.angle_gamma   90.00
#
_symmetry.space_group_name_H-M   'P 1'
#
loop_
_entity.id
_entity.type
_entity.pdbx_description
1 polymer ?
#
loop_
_entity_poly.entity_id
_entity_poly.type
_entity_poly.pdbx_seq_one_letter_code
_entity_poly.pdbx_strand_id
1 'polypeptide(L)'
;MSVALRNAQRVVPVRRAPLRRAVCALRAALGASRFDVGLVCASNAFMQRLNGAYRRCPEPTDVLSFPFHQVXAGELPRPRCRDDYNLGDIFLGVEYIHQQCXETGEDFDDVLTMYQKEAQILEELNRLTGSRLRPLTAGLF
;
A
#
# COMPACT_ATOMS: atom_id res chain seq x y z
N MET A 1 -11.66 1.06 12.66
CA MET A 1 -10.29 1.15 13.16
C MET A 1 -9.52 -0.09 12.93
N SER A 2 -9.81 -0.78 11.90
CA SER A 2 -9.18 -2.04 11.63
C SER A 2 -8.18 -1.94 10.49
N VAL A 3 -7.29 -2.91 10.46
CA VAL A 3 -6.41 -3.16 9.34
C VAL A 3 -6.90 -4.43 8.69
N ALA A 4 -7.36 -4.31 7.46
CA ALA A 4 -7.80 -5.48 6.70
C ALA A 4 -6.62 -5.96 5.87
N LEU A 5 -6.05 -7.08 6.25
CA LEU A 5 -4.91 -7.64 5.55
C LEU A 5 -5.33 -8.92 4.86
N ARG A 6 -5.19 -8.94 3.56
CA ARG A 6 -5.62 -10.08 2.77
C ARG A 6 -4.47 -10.57 1.89
N ASN A 7 -4.23 -11.86 1.93
CA ASN A 7 -3.24 -12.47 1.05
C ASN A 7 -3.97 -13.13 -0.11
N ALA A 8 -3.97 -12.47 -1.25
CA ALA A 8 -4.74 -12.90 -2.41
C ALA A 8 -3.88 -13.64 -3.42
N GLN A 9 -2.81 -14.28 -2.97
CA GLN A 9 -1.93 -15.02 -3.85
C GLN A 9 -1.37 -16.23 -3.12
N ARG A 10 -0.82 -17.17 -3.85
CA ARG A 10 -0.28 -18.41 -3.27
C ARG A 10 1.14 -18.71 -3.70
N VAL A 11 1.78 -17.79 -4.41
CA VAL A 11 3.09 -18.05 -4.96
C VAL A 11 4.17 -17.92 -3.90
N VAL A 12 4.03 -16.93 -3.03
CA VAL A 12 5.05 -16.59 -2.04
C VAL A 12 4.43 -16.64 -0.65
N PRO A 13 5.02 -17.36 0.31
CA PRO A 13 4.53 -17.28 1.68
C PRO A 13 4.77 -15.91 2.27
N VAL A 14 3.78 -15.40 2.97
CA VAL A 14 3.83 -14.06 3.57
C VAL A 14 3.54 -14.19 5.06
N ARG A 15 4.40 -13.58 5.87
CA ARG A 15 4.20 -13.56 7.31
C ARG A 15 3.31 -12.36 7.65
N ARG A 16 2.06 -12.65 7.94
CA ARG A 16 1.07 -11.61 8.10
C ARG A 16 1.16 -10.86 9.41
N ALA A 17 1.53 -11.54 10.48
CA ALA A 17 1.52 -10.89 11.79
C ALA A 17 2.53 -9.74 11.88
N PRO A 18 3.80 -9.90 11.48
CA PRO A 18 4.69 -8.75 11.52
C PRO A 18 4.27 -7.64 10.57
N LEU A 19 3.70 -7.99 9.43
CA LEU A 19 3.24 -6.98 8.50
C LEU A 19 2.07 -6.18 9.09
N ARG A 20 1.14 -6.87 9.74
CA ARG A 20 0.02 -6.19 10.39
C ARG A 20 0.51 -5.28 11.52
N ARG A 21 1.49 -5.75 12.29
CA ARG A 21 2.03 -4.92 13.37
C ARG A 21 2.68 -3.66 12.83
N ALA A 22 3.40 -3.77 11.71
CA ALA A 22 4.03 -2.61 11.11
C ALA A 22 2.99 -1.60 10.63
N VAL A 23 1.92 -2.08 10.02
CA VAL A 23 0.84 -1.19 9.57
C VAL A 23 0.21 -0.47 10.75
N CYS A 24 -0.10 -1.20 11.80
CA CYS A 24 -0.74 -0.61 12.97
C CYS A 24 0.17 0.40 13.66
N ALA A 25 1.45 0.07 13.78
CA ALA A 25 2.39 0.97 14.46
C ALA A 25 2.55 2.27 13.69
N LEU A 26 2.67 2.18 12.38
CA LEU A 26 2.83 3.38 11.58
C LEU A 26 1.57 4.21 11.56
N ARG A 27 0.41 3.56 11.48
CA ARG A 27 -0.86 4.27 11.54
C ARG A 27 -0.99 5.05 12.84
N ALA A 28 -0.60 4.45 13.96
CA ALA A 28 -0.62 5.14 15.23
C ALA A 28 0.35 6.30 15.25
N ALA A 29 1.56 6.10 14.72
CA ALA A 29 2.58 7.15 14.70
C ALA A 29 2.14 8.34 13.85
N LEU A 30 1.34 8.10 12.81
CA LEU A 30 0.86 9.17 11.94
C LEU A 30 -0.43 9.81 12.44
N GLY A 31 -0.92 9.40 13.62
CA GLY A 31 -2.15 9.95 14.15
C GLY A 31 -3.40 9.50 13.43
N ALA A 32 -3.33 8.36 12.75
CA ALA A 32 -4.43 7.88 11.93
C ALA A 32 -5.04 6.61 12.47
N SER A 33 -4.99 6.40 13.78
CA SER A 33 -5.49 5.16 14.37
C SER A 33 -6.99 4.96 14.18
N ARG A 34 -7.72 6.03 13.97
CA ARG A 34 -9.16 5.94 13.77
C ARG A 34 -9.54 5.53 12.35
N PHE A 35 -8.59 5.51 11.44
CA PHE A 35 -8.87 5.20 10.04
C PHE A 35 -8.57 3.75 9.75
N ASP A 36 -9.40 3.15 8.91
CA ASP A 36 -9.15 1.81 8.39
C ASP A 36 -8.18 1.88 7.23
N VAL A 37 -7.43 0.82 7.05
CA VAL A 37 -6.54 0.71 5.90
C VAL A 37 -6.60 -0.73 5.40
N GLY A 38 -6.59 -0.90 4.08
CA GLY A 38 -6.58 -2.20 3.46
C GLY A 38 -5.21 -2.50 2.89
N LEU A 39 -4.75 -3.72 3.08
CA LEU A 39 -3.47 -4.17 2.56
C LEU A 39 -3.69 -5.51 1.88
N VAL A 40 -3.37 -5.57 0.61
CA VAL A 40 -3.59 -6.79 -0.19
C VAL A 40 -2.26 -7.24 -0.76
N CYS A 41 -1.91 -8.48 -0.48
CA CYS A 41 -0.73 -9.11 -1.08
C CYS A 41 -1.18 -9.79 -2.37
N ALA A 42 -0.55 -9.47 -3.48
CA ALA A 42 -1.03 -9.85 -4.79
C ALA A 42 0.07 -10.48 -5.63
N SER A 43 -0.35 -11.29 -6.60
CA SER A 43 0.54 -11.93 -7.55
C SER A 43 0.92 -11.00 -8.69
N ASN A 44 1.90 -11.41 -9.47
CA ASN A 44 2.30 -10.66 -10.66
C ASN A 44 1.13 -10.50 -11.63
N ALA A 45 0.35 -11.56 -11.83
CA ALA A 45 -0.77 -11.47 -12.76
C ALA A 45 -1.78 -10.44 -12.32
N PHE A 46 -2.08 -10.40 -11.02
CA PHE A 46 -3.03 -9.44 -10.50
C PHE A 46 -2.48 -8.02 -10.60
N MET A 47 -1.22 -7.83 -10.21
CA MET A 47 -0.61 -6.49 -10.28
C MET A 47 -0.50 -6.00 -11.71
N GLN A 48 -0.24 -6.90 -12.65
CA GLN A 48 -0.18 -6.54 -14.06
C GLN A 48 -1.52 -6.01 -14.55
N ARG A 49 -2.61 -6.69 -14.20
CA ARG A 49 -3.94 -6.23 -14.59
C ARG A 49 -4.26 -4.89 -13.96
N LEU A 50 -3.95 -4.74 -12.70
CA LEU A 50 -4.26 -3.51 -11.98
C LEU A 50 -3.45 -2.34 -12.53
N ASN A 51 -2.16 -2.56 -12.75
CA ASN A 51 -1.28 -1.54 -13.28
C ASN A 51 -1.68 -1.15 -14.69
N GLY A 52 -2.09 -2.12 -15.49
CA GLY A 52 -2.56 -1.85 -16.85
C GLY A 52 -3.85 -1.04 -16.86
N ALA A 53 -4.76 -1.37 -15.95
CA ALA A 53 -6.06 -0.68 -15.92
C ALA A 53 -5.93 0.76 -15.44
N TYR A 54 -5.07 1.02 -14.46
CA TYR A 54 -5.05 2.32 -13.79
C TYR A 54 -3.88 3.20 -14.16
N ARG A 55 -2.79 2.62 -14.65
CA ARG A 55 -1.61 3.40 -15.03
C ARG A 55 -1.22 3.18 -16.47
N ARG A 56 -1.99 2.36 -17.19
CA ARG A 56 -1.73 2.03 -18.58
C ARG A 56 -0.35 1.42 -18.79
N CYS A 57 0.11 0.69 -17.79
CA CYS A 57 1.39 0.02 -17.83
C CYS A 57 1.13 -1.46 -17.62
N PRO A 58 1.12 -2.27 -18.68
CA PRO A 58 0.70 -3.66 -18.57
C PRO A 58 1.83 -4.57 -18.08
N GLU A 59 2.40 -4.22 -16.96
CA GLU A 59 3.48 -4.97 -16.35
C GLU A 59 3.24 -5.07 -14.85
N PRO A 60 3.72 -6.11 -14.20
CA PRO A 60 3.63 -6.16 -12.75
C PRO A 60 4.51 -5.09 -12.12
N THR A 61 4.19 -4.75 -10.88
CA THR A 61 4.94 -3.73 -10.17
C THR A 61 4.97 -4.09 -8.69
N ASP A 62 5.72 -3.32 -7.91
CA ASP A 62 5.92 -3.63 -6.51
C ASP A 62 4.78 -3.14 -5.62
N VAL A 63 4.28 -1.93 -5.83
CA VAL A 63 3.24 -1.41 -4.95
C VAL A 63 2.33 -0.46 -5.71
N LEU A 64 1.04 -0.52 -5.40
CA LEU A 64 0.05 0.43 -5.91
C LEU A 64 -0.83 0.84 -4.74
N SER A 65 -1.11 2.14 -4.65
CA SER A 65 -1.96 2.69 -3.60
C SER A 65 -3.18 3.34 -4.20
N PHE A 66 -4.32 3.11 -3.57
CA PHE A 66 -5.59 3.71 -3.99
C PHE A 66 -6.22 4.39 -2.79
N PRO A 67 -6.00 5.70 -2.63
CA PRO A 67 -6.59 6.40 -1.50
C PRO A 67 -8.11 6.45 -1.59
N PHE A 68 -8.75 6.34 -0.44
CA PHE A 68 -10.20 6.36 -0.39
C PHE A 68 -10.75 7.76 -0.63
N HIS A 69 -10.07 8.77 -0.07
CA HIS A 69 -10.53 10.15 -0.17
C HIS A 69 -9.79 10.86 -1.28
N GLN A 70 -10.52 11.65 -2.04
CA GLN A 70 -9.93 12.58 -2.98
C GLN A 70 -10.14 13.97 -2.44
N VAL A 71 -9.07 14.63 -2.17
CA VAL A 71 -9.15 15.95 -1.59
C VAL A 71 -8.38 16.93 -2.42
N UNK A 72 -8.84 18.01 -2.39
CA UNK A 72 -8.25 19.07 -3.12
C UNK A 72 -7.05 19.48 -2.41
N ALA A 73 -6.31 20.09 -3.06
CA ALA A 73 -5.08 20.57 -2.48
C ALA A 73 -5.37 21.49 -1.31
N GLY A 74 -4.73 21.25 -0.24
CA GLY A 74 -4.87 22.03 0.95
C GLY A 74 -6.06 21.71 1.81
N GLU A 75 -6.82 20.69 1.44
CA GLU A 75 -7.98 20.29 2.22
C GLU A 75 -7.74 18.95 2.89
N LEU A 76 -8.35 18.74 4.03
CA LEU A 76 -8.31 17.46 4.73
C LEU A 76 -9.65 16.77 4.56
N PRO A 77 -9.65 15.44 4.51
CA PRO A 77 -10.91 14.73 4.47
C PRO A 77 -11.73 15.02 5.72
N ARG A 78 -13.02 15.12 5.56
CA ARG A 78 -13.92 15.36 6.66
C ARG A 78 -14.88 14.20 6.76
N PRO A 79 -14.54 13.18 7.53
CA PRO A 79 -15.41 12.03 7.62
C PRO A 79 -16.77 12.42 8.18
N ARG A 80 -17.82 11.97 7.51
CA ARG A 80 -19.19 12.26 7.93
C ARG A 80 -19.82 11.09 8.64
N CYS A 81 -19.29 9.90 8.39
CA CYS A 81 -19.84 8.71 9.01
C CYS A 81 -18.69 7.73 9.20
N ARG A 82 -19.00 6.60 9.81
CA ARG A 82 -17.98 5.60 10.13
C ARG A 82 -17.26 5.11 8.89
N ASP A 83 -18.00 4.92 7.80
CA ASP A 83 -17.38 4.40 6.58
C ASP A 83 -16.37 5.35 5.96
N ASP A 84 -16.47 6.63 6.27
CA ASP A 84 -15.53 7.61 5.73
C ASP A 84 -14.18 7.58 6.43
N TYR A 85 -14.07 6.91 7.57
CA TYR A 85 -12.78 6.74 8.22
C TYR A 85 -12.01 5.63 7.56
N ASN A 86 -11.54 5.89 6.35
CA ASN A 86 -10.88 4.91 5.52
C ASN A 86 -9.75 5.60 4.76
N LEU A 87 -8.53 5.11 4.91
CA LEU A 87 -7.39 5.69 4.20
C LEU A 87 -7.28 5.16 2.78
N GLY A 88 -7.81 3.98 2.52
CA GLY A 88 -7.70 3.38 1.20
C GLY A 88 -7.03 2.03 1.23
N ASP A 89 -6.62 1.58 0.07
CA ASP A 89 -6.06 0.25 -0.10
C ASP A 89 -4.67 0.32 -0.68
N ILE A 90 -3.79 -0.52 -0.14
CA ILE A 90 -2.43 -0.67 -0.63
C ILE A 90 -2.30 -2.09 -1.19
N PHE A 91 -1.85 -2.20 -2.41
CA PHE A 91 -1.60 -3.50 -3.05
C PHE A 91 -0.10 -3.71 -3.13
N LEU A 92 0.37 -4.77 -2.50
CA LEU A 92 1.78 -5.14 -2.51
C LEU A 92 1.98 -6.30 -3.48
N GLY A 93 2.81 -6.09 -4.49
CA GLY A 93 3.15 -7.14 -5.43
C GLY A 93 4.19 -8.05 -4.83
N VAL A 94 3.77 -8.94 -3.95
CA VAL A 94 4.72 -9.72 -3.17
C VAL A 94 5.52 -10.69 -4.04
N GLU A 95 4.92 -11.18 -5.12
CA GLU A 95 5.67 -12.04 -6.04
C GLU A 95 6.79 -11.25 -6.72
N TYR A 96 6.48 -10.05 -7.15
CA TYR A 96 7.45 -9.16 -7.78
C TYR A 96 8.57 -8.79 -6.81
N ILE A 97 8.19 -8.43 -5.60
CA ILE A 97 9.17 -8.05 -4.57
C ILE A 97 10.06 -9.24 -4.22
N HIS A 98 9.48 -10.41 -4.11
CA HIS A 98 10.25 -11.60 -3.80
C HIS A 98 11.26 -11.91 -4.90
N GLN A 99 10.86 -11.74 -6.15
CA GLN A 99 11.79 -11.94 -7.27
C GLN A 99 12.92 -10.93 -7.25
N GLN A 100 12.63 -9.69 -6.91
CA GLN A 100 13.68 -8.68 -6.74
C GLN A 100 14.65 -9.09 -5.66
N CYS A 101 14.17 -9.57 -4.56
CA CYS A 101 15.04 -9.96 -3.46
C CYS A 101 15.95 -11.12 -3.79
N UNK A 102 15.47 -11.79 -4.48
CA UNK A 102 16.22 -12.88 -4.89
C UNK A 102 17.33 -12.49 -5.72
N GLU A 103 17.13 -11.50 -6.43
CA GLU A 103 18.19 -10.99 -7.30
C GLU A 103 19.22 -10.16 -6.55
N THR A 104 18.75 -9.39 -5.57
CA THR A 104 19.63 -8.48 -4.85
C THR A 104 20.24 -9.04 -3.59
N GLY A 105 19.69 -10.15 -3.09
CA GLY A 105 20.14 -10.71 -1.84
C GLY A 105 19.56 -10.05 -0.60
N GLU A 106 18.59 -9.15 -0.77
CA GLU A 106 17.97 -8.50 0.36
C GLU A 106 16.94 -9.41 1.02
N ASP A 107 16.68 -9.14 2.30
CA ASP A 107 15.69 -9.91 3.04
C ASP A 107 14.29 -9.55 2.61
N PHE A 108 13.51 -10.55 2.22
CA PHE A 108 12.17 -10.31 1.68
C PHE A 108 11.27 -9.62 2.70
N ASP A 109 11.28 -10.07 3.96
CA ASP A 109 10.40 -9.47 4.95
C ASP A 109 10.74 -8.00 5.20
N ASP A 110 12.02 -7.67 5.21
CA ASP A 110 12.45 -6.29 5.39
C ASP A 110 12.02 -5.41 4.23
N VAL A 111 12.21 -5.89 3.01
CA VAL A 111 11.85 -5.11 1.83
C VAL A 111 10.34 -4.94 1.74
N LEU A 112 9.60 -5.99 2.05
CA LEU A 112 8.14 -5.91 2.03
C LEU A 112 7.63 -4.88 3.02
N THR A 113 8.19 -4.88 4.22
CA THR A 113 7.82 -3.90 5.23
C THR A 113 8.17 -2.49 4.80
N MET A 114 9.32 -2.31 4.15
CA MET A 114 9.72 -1.00 3.65
C MET A 114 8.72 -0.46 2.62
N TYR A 115 8.32 -1.30 1.67
CA TYR A 115 7.36 -0.87 0.66
C TYR A 115 6.02 -0.51 1.29
N GLN A 116 5.60 -1.31 2.26
CA GLN A 116 4.33 -1.05 2.93
C GLN A 116 4.38 0.28 3.68
N LYS A 117 5.47 0.55 4.39
CA LYS A 117 5.60 1.80 5.12
C LYS A 117 5.64 3.00 4.19
N GLU A 118 6.37 2.88 3.09
CA GLU A 118 6.49 3.96 2.13
C GLU A 118 5.13 4.32 1.55
N ALA A 119 4.36 3.30 1.16
CA ALA A 119 3.04 3.54 0.59
C ALA A 119 2.09 4.15 1.62
N GLN A 120 2.18 3.69 2.85
CA GLN A 120 1.31 4.19 3.90
C GLN A 120 1.62 5.65 4.22
N ILE A 121 2.89 6.01 4.27
CA ILE A 121 3.29 7.39 4.51
C ILE A 121 2.82 8.28 3.37
N LEU A 122 2.96 7.83 2.13
CA LEU A 122 2.52 8.63 0.99
C LEU A 122 1.02 8.80 0.94
N GLU A 123 0.27 7.77 1.32
CA GLU A 123 -1.18 7.94 1.40
C GLU A 123 -1.54 9.00 2.44
N GLU A 124 -0.85 8.99 3.56
CA GLU A 124 -1.13 9.98 4.60
C GLU A 124 -0.74 11.39 4.14
N LEU A 125 0.40 11.52 3.48
CA LEU A 125 0.80 12.82 2.95
C LEU A 125 -0.18 13.32 1.90
N ASN A 126 -0.62 12.46 1.03
CA ASN A 126 -1.60 12.86 0.01
C ASN A 126 -2.90 13.30 0.67
N ARG A 127 -3.31 12.62 1.72
CA ARG A 127 -4.51 13.01 2.45
C ARG A 127 -4.35 14.39 3.08
N LEU A 128 -3.19 14.63 3.68
CA LEU A 128 -2.97 15.89 4.41
C LEU A 128 -2.76 17.08 3.49
N THR A 129 -2.13 16.87 2.35
CA THR A 129 -1.74 17.97 1.49
C THR A 129 -2.55 18.09 0.21
N GLY A 130 -3.33 17.07 -0.11
CA GLY A 130 -4.06 17.06 -1.36
C GLY A 130 -3.20 16.80 -2.58
N SER A 131 -1.95 16.42 -2.39
CA SER A 131 -1.09 16.12 -3.51
C SER A 131 -1.29 14.67 -3.98
N ARG A 132 -0.58 14.31 -5.05
CA ARG A 132 -0.69 12.97 -5.63
C ARG A 132 0.67 12.34 -5.74
N LEU A 133 1.39 12.34 -4.63
CA LEU A 133 2.72 11.79 -4.58
C LEU A 133 2.68 10.28 -4.72
N ARG A 134 3.78 9.72 -5.19
CA ARG A 134 3.93 8.27 -5.34
C ARG A 134 5.27 7.86 -4.76
N PRO A 135 5.36 6.61 -4.30
CA PRO A 135 6.67 6.10 -3.89
C PRO A 135 7.63 6.12 -5.08
N LEU A 136 8.87 6.44 -4.81
CA LEU A 136 9.87 6.43 -5.87
C LEU A 136 10.05 5.05 -6.48
N THR A 137 9.76 4.02 -5.71
CA THR A 137 9.92 2.65 -6.15
C THR A 137 8.69 2.06 -6.82
N ALA A 138 7.61 2.82 -6.94
CA ALA A 138 6.31 2.29 -7.35
C ALA A 138 6.17 2.22 -8.87
N GLY A 139 7.16 1.71 -9.55
CA GLY A 139 7.05 1.50 -10.98
C GLY A 139 6.91 2.76 -11.80
N LEU A 140 7.53 3.82 -11.34
CA LEU A 140 7.48 5.08 -12.07
C LEU A 140 8.45 5.12 -13.23
N PHE A 141 9.38 4.21 -13.22
CA PHE A 141 10.51 4.24 -14.16
C PHE A 141 10.46 3.11 -15.13
#